data_310009c125c68980f56ec9afd5358cf8
#
_entry.id   310009c125c68980f56ec9afd5358cf8
#
_cell.length_a   1.000
_cell.length_b   1.000
_cell.length_c   1.000
_cell.angle_alpha   90.00
_cell.angle_beta   90.00
_cell.angle_gamma   90.00
#
_symmetry.space_group_name_H-M   'P 1'
#
loop_
_entity.id
_entity.type
_entity.pdbx_description
1 polymer ?
#
loop_
_entity_poly.entity_id
_entity_poly.type
_entity_poly.pdbx_seq_one_letter_code
_entity_poly.pdbx_strand_id
1 'polypeptide(L)'
;MRFQCMQEDLSRALQVVSRAVATRSTLQALSGIYFELSGTRLRCLGSDLEIGIETYIPVTAVEGSGSFVLPGKTIADLVRKLSAEIVEIEISDTANQGIIKAGKSVFHLNMLPAADYPPNPTPKEETSWTLTDLFLRDAIRRTTFATLPNDSRPFLSSILFELEGNRFRAVATDVSRLAVQEGTLETTVENKISVMIPVRAMQEVFKLLSGTEDELVEIAVSERQIMFRCREANLYSRLITGQFPQYEQVIPKSSATTVIIDKNDLASALDRVSLFVSSIRMTLSQGGVHINATGPEVGDAYEEIEASVEGPELEIGFNAKFLIDFLKATECETVRIRFNGPRTPVLMDAEDDEKYLYVVMP
;
A
#
# COMPACT_ATOMS: atom_id res chain seq x y z
N MET A 1 -5.79 -22.79 -29.64
CA MET A 1 -6.95 -22.24 -28.92
C MET A 1 -7.22 -20.83 -29.40
N ARG A 2 -8.49 -20.38 -29.40
CA ARG A 2 -8.87 -19.04 -29.91
C ARG A 2 -10.02 -18.48 -29.09
N PHE A 3 -10.05 -17.17 -28.88
CA PHE A 3 -11.13 -16.45 -28.17
C PHE A 3 -11.13 -14.96 -28.51
N GLN A 4 -12.21 -14.27 -28.15
CA GLN A 4 -12.38 -12.82 -28.29
C GLN A 4 -12.72 -12.21 -26.94
N CYS A 5 -12.26 -10.98 -26.71
CA CYS A 5 -12.61 -10.16 -25.54
C CYS A 5 -12.69 -8.68 -25.91
N MET A 6 -13.31 -7.89 -25.03
CA MET A 6 -13.28 -6.43 -25.15
C MET A 6 -11.87 -5.92 -24.91
N GLN A 7 -11.40 -4.99 -25.72
CA GLN A 7 -10.08 -4.38 -25.59
C GLN A 7 -9.93 -3.69 -24.24
N GLU A 8 -10.96 -3.00 -23.79
CA GLU A 8 -10.96 -2.26 -22.52
C GLU A 8 -10.77 -3.21 -21.32
N ASP A 9 -11.50 -4.34 -21.28
CA ASP A 9 -11.38 -5.33 -20.20
C ASP A 9 -9.98 -5.95 -20.18
N LEU A 10 -9.48 -6.35 -21.35
CA LEU A 10 -8.13 -6.89 -21.47
C LEU A 10 -7.08 -5.87 -21.07
N SER A 11 -7.20 -4.62 -21.51
CA SER A 11 -6.25 -3.54 -21.19
C SER A 11 -6.20 -3.29 -19.67
N ARG A 12 -7.39 -3.22 -19.02
CA ARG A 12 -7.50 -3.04 -17.55
C ARG A 12 -6.84 -4.21 -16.81
N ALA A 13 -7.16 -5.44 -17.19
CA ALA A 13 -6.59 -6.64 -16.61
C ALA A 13 -5.06 -6.66 -16.71
N LEU A 14 -4.53 -6.39 -17.91
CA LEU A 14 -3.09 -6.36 -18.15
C LEU A 14 -2.38 -5.27 -17.36
N GLN A 15 -2.96 -4.08 -17.22
CA GLN A 15 -2.41 -2.99 -16.40
C GLN A 15 -2.31 -3.40 -14.93
N VAL A 16 -3.31 -4.09 -14.41
CA VAL A 16 -3.36 -4.55 -13.03
C VAL A 16 -2.29 -5.62 -12.79
N VAL A 17 -2.30 -6.69 -13.57
CA VAL A 17 -1.38 -7.82 -13.33
C VAL A 17 0.08 -7.51 -13.66
N SER A 18 0.34 -6.56 -14.57
CA SER A 18 1.70 -6.13 -14.93
C SER A 18 2.49 -5.56 -13.74
N ARG A 19 1.81 -5.08 -12.70
CA ARG A 19 2.44 -4.54 -11.49
C ARG A 19 3.19 -5.60 -10.68
N ALA A 20 2.79 -6.88 -10.84
CA ALA A 20 3.45 -8.01 -10.20
C ALA A 20 4.41 -8.77 -11.14
N VAL A 21 4.51 -8.41 -12.42
CA VAL A 21 5.43 -9.06 -13.35
C VAL A 21 6.88 -8.72 -12.99
N ALA A 22 7.73 -9.73 -12.94
CA ALA A 22 9.15 -9.58 -12.61
C ALA A 22 9.89 -8.74 -13.67
N THR A 23 10.55 -7.67 -13.26
CA THR A 23 11.41 -6.85 -14.13
C THR A 23 12.79 -7.49 -14.37
N ARG A 24 13.24 -8.30 -13.41
CA ARG A 24 14.48 -9.10 -13.47
C ARG A 24 14.21 -10.44 -12.80
N SER A 25 14.40 -11.53 -13.50
CA SER A 25 14.23 -12.89 -12.97
C SER A 25 15.15 -13.86 -13.69
N THR A 26 15.60 -14.88 -12.97
CA THR A 26 16.29 -16.04 -13.55
C THR A 26 15.31 -16.96 -14.27
N LEU A 27 14.02 -16.93 -13.90
CA LEU A 27 12.94 -17.64 -14.58
C LEU A 27 12.33 -16.72 -15.65
N GLN A 28 12.59 -17.02 -16.92
CA GLN A 28 12.12 -16.21 -18.03
C GLN A 28 10.59 -16.08 -18.06
N ALA A 29 9.86 -17.12 -17.66
CA ALA A 29 8.40 -17.13 -17.61
C ALA A 29 7.82 -16.00 -16.74
N LEU A 30 8.49 -15.60 -15.66
CA LEU A 30 8.05 -14.52 -14.76
C LEU A 30 8.13 -13.11 -15.36
N SER A 31 8.83 -12.92 -16.48
CA SER A 31 8.77 -11.69 -17.26
C SER A 31 7.52 -11.58 -18.13
N GLY A 32 6.74 -12.64 -18.17
CA GLY A 32 5.46 -12.73 -18.86
C GLY A 32 4.24 -12.62 -17.95
N ILE A 33 3.09 -12.47 -18.58
CA ILE A 33 1.78 -12.65 -17.96
C ILE A 33 1.31 -14.04 -18.34
N TYR A 34 0.91 -14.81 -17.32
CA TYR A 34 0.28 -16.11 -17.48
C TYR A 34 -1.21 -15.94 -17.73
N PHE A 35 -1.70 -16.63 -18.72
CA PHE A 35 -3.10 -16.67 -19.10
C PHE A 35 -3.62 -18.10 -19.01
N GLU A 36 -4.85 -18.25 -18.51
CA GLU A 36 -5.55 -19.52 -18.48
C GLU A 36 -6.98 -19.33 -18.96
N LEU A 37 -7.30 -19.99 -20.07
CA LEU A 37 -8.62 -19.98 -20.67
C LEU A 37 -9.44 -21.18 -20.18
N SER A 38 -10.53 -20.91 -19.46
CA SER A 38 -11.46 -21.93 -18.96
C SER A 38 -12.91 -21.48 -19.17
N GLY A 39 -13.64 -22.20 -20.01
CA GLY A 39 -15.00 -21.82 -20.39
C GLY A 39 -15.02 -20.42 -21.02
N THR A 40 -15.85 -19.54 -20.49
CA THR A 40 -16.01 -18.15 -20.94
C THR A 40 -15.22 -17.13 -20.11
N ARG A 41 -14.19 -17.58 -19.40
CA ARG A 41 -13.35 -16.72 -18.55
C ARG A 41 -11.88 -16.89 -18.90
N LEU A 42 -11.19 -15.78 -19.00
CA LEU A 42 -9.74 -15.70 -19.10
C LEU A 42 -9.17 -15.21 -17.78
N ARG A 43 -8.36 -16.04 -17.13
CA ARG A 43 -7.54 -15.66 -15.99
C ARG A 43 -6.26 -15.01 -16.49
N CYS A 44 -5.91 -13.87 -15.96
CA CYS A 44 -4.64 -13.18 -16.17
C CYS A 44 -3.87 -13.14 -14.86
N LEU A 45 -2.61 -13.55 -14.84
CA LEU A 45 -1.77 -13.61 -13.64
C LEU A 45 -0.38 -13.04 -13.92
N GLY A 46 0.06 -12.09 -13.10
CA GLY A 46 1.44 -11.62 -12.99
C GLY A 46 2.05 -12.04 -11.66
N SER A 47 3.33 -12.43 -11.63
CA SER A 47 4.02 -12.77 -10.39
C SER A 47 5.52 -12.52 -10.49
N ASP A 48 6.15 -12.15 -9.35
CA ASP A 48 7.60 -12.09 -9.18
C ASP A 48 8.10 -13.01 -8.05
N LEU A 49 7.25 -13.93 -7.56
CA LEU A 49 7.43 -14.85 -6.44
C LEU A 49 7.25 -14.23 -5.05
N GLU A 50 7.35 -12.92 -4.91
CA GLU A 50 7.07 -12.22 -3.67
C GLU A 50 5.61 -11.74 -3.63
N ILE A 51 5.15 -11.20 -4.79
CA ILE A 51 3.78 -10.74 -5.01
C ILE A 51 3.22 -11.43 -6.25
N GLY A 52 1.96 -11.81 -6.19
CA GLY A 52 1.17 -12.25 -7.34
C GLY A 52 -0.12 -11.46 -7.42
N ILE A 53 -0.52 -11.05 -8.62
CA ILE A 53 -1.82 -10.39 -8.86
C ILE A 53 -2.53 -11.14 -9.96
N GLU A 54 -3.77 -11.56 -9.69
CA GLU A 54 -4.62 -12.21 -10.67
C GLU A 54 -5.95 -11.50 -10.85
N THR A 55 -6.45 -11.53 -12.05
CA THR A 55 -7.79 -11.04 -12.38
C THR A 55 -8.43 -11.89 -13.47
N TYR A 56 -9.73 -11.74 -13.65
CA TYR A 56 -10.52 -12.53 -14.58
C TYR A 56 -11.33 -11.59 -15.48
N ILE A 57 -11.32 -11.87 -16.78
CA ILE A 57 -12.16 -11.16 -17.74
C ILE A 57 -13.10 -12.14 -18.48
N PRO A 58 -14.28 -11.68 -18.90
CA PRO A 58 -15.15 -12.46 -19.74
C PRO A 58 -14.59 -12.57 -21.17
N VAL A 59 -14.77 -13.71 -21.81
CA VAL A 59 -14.39 -13.96 -23.20
C VAL A 59 -15.53 -14.62 -23.98
N THR A 60 -15.52 -14.40 -25.28
CA THR A 60 -16.50 -14.93 -26.23
C THR A 60 -15.81 -15.66 -27.40
N ALA A 61 -16.58 -16.28 -28.28
CA ALA A 61 -16.09 -17.01 -29.45
C ALA A 61 -14.96 -17.99 -29.11
N VAL A 62 -15.16 -18.78 -28.03
CA VAL A 62 -14.11 -19.64 -27.44
C VAL A 62 -13.99 -20.93 -28.23
N GLU A 63 -12.78 -21.25 -28.65
CA GLU A 63 -12.37 -22.51 -29.27
C GLU A 63 -11.21 -23.12 -28.46
N GLY A 64 -11.46 -24.19 -27.74
CA GLY A 64 -10.47 -24.87 -26.88
C GLY A 64 -10.31 -24.26 -25.50
N SER A 65 -9.34 -24.77 -24.74
CA SER A 65 -8.96 -24.34 -23.40
C SER A 65 -7.48 -24.61 -23.18
N GLY A 66 -6.89 -24.01 -22.16
CA GLY A 66 -5.49 -24.22 -21.81
C GLY A 66 -4.82 -22.96 -21.28
N SER A 67 -3.51 -23.04 -21.13
CA SER A 67 -2.70 -21.94 -20.59
C SER A 67 -1.56 -21.56 -21.51
N PHE A 68 -1.14 -20.29 -21.45
CA PHE A 68 -0.04 -19.74 -22.21
C PHE A 68 0.56 -18.53 -21.48
N VAL A 69 1.78 -18.16 -21.87
CA VAL A 69 2.47 -16.99 -21.31
C VAL A 69 2.93 -16.09 -22.45
N LEU A 70 2.59 -14.80 -22.37
CA LEU A 70 3.06 -13.78 -23.30
C LEU A 70 3.96 -12.77 -22.59
N PRO A 71 4.94 -12.16 -23.30
CA PRO A 71 5.80 -11.12 -22.73
C PRO A 71 5.01 -9.98 -22.13
N GLY A 72 5.06 -9.82 -20.79
CA GLY A 72 4.12 -9.00 -20.03
C GLY A 72 4.10 -7.54 -20.45
N LYS A 73 5.26 -6.90 -20.52
CA LYS A 73 5.36 -5.50 -20.97
C LYS A 73 4.87 -5.31 -22.40
N THR A 74 5.23 -6.21 -23.30
CA THR A 74 4.90 -6.07 -24.73
C THR A 74 3.40 -6.22 -24.96
N ILE A 75 2.75 -7.24 -24.36
CA ILE A 75 1.30 -7.43 -24.55
C ILE A 75 0.49 -6.30 -23.87
N ALA A 76 0.89 -5.82 -22.70
CA ALA A 76 0.22 -4.72 -22.01
C ALA A 76 0.34 -3.40 -22.81
N ASP A 77 1.53 -3.06 -23.30
CA ASP A 77 1.76 -1.86 -24.09
C ASP A 77 1.06 -1.94 -25.46
N LEU A 78 1.02 -3.12 -26.09
CA LEU A 78 0.31 -3.36 -27.34
C LEU A 78 -1.19 -3.14 -27.16
N VAL A 79 -1.82 -3.87 -26.24
CA VAL A 79 -3.27 -3.83 -26.05
C VAL A 79 -3.75 -2.43 -25.67
N ARG A 80 -3.00 -1.71 -24.85
CA ARG A 80 -3.30 -0.32 -24.48
C ARG A 80 -3.37 0.63 -25.69
N LYS A 81 -2.65 0.34 -26.77
CA LYS A 81 -2.56 1.16 -27.98
C LYS A 81 -3.53 0.74 -29.09
N LEU A 82 -4.27 -0.36 -28.91
CA LEU A 82 -5.26 -0.79 -29.88
C LEU A 82 -6.48 0.13 -29.83
N SER A 83 -6.99 0.46 -31.01
CA SER A 83 -8.21 1.28 -31.17
C SER A 83 -9.46 0.45 -31.49
N ALA A 84 -9.30 -0.86 -31.71
CA ALA A 84 -10.41 -1.76 -31.98
C ALA A 84 -11.10 -2.12 -30.66
N GLU A 85 -12.42 -2.19 -30.67
CA GLU A 85 -13.24 -2.55 -29.51
C GLU A 85 -13.07 -4.01 -29.10
N ILE A 86 -12.91 -4.89 -30.09
CA ILE A 86 -12.75 -6.33 -29.88
C ILE A 86 -11.33 -6.76 -30.27
N VAL A 87 -10.73 -7.56 -29.38
CA VAL A 87 -9.43 -8.20 -29.60
C VAL A 87 -9.65 -9.72 -29.70
N GLU A 88 -9.17 -10.31 -30.76
CA GLU A 88 -9.10 -11.76 -30.94
C GLU A 88 -7.69 -12.25 -30.62
N ILE A 89 -7.60 -13.27 -29.81
CA ILE A 89 -6.32 -13.93 -29.48
C ILE A 89 -6.39 -15.38 -29.94
N GLU A 90 -5.41 -15.79 -30.75
CA GLU A 90 -5.23 -17.15 -31.21
C GLU A 90 -3.85 -17.66 -30.76
N ILE A 91 -3.81 -18.83 -30.15
CA ILE A 91 -2.59 -19.47 -29.69
C ILE A 91 -2.23 -20.62 -30.59
N SER A 92 -1.05 -20.54 -31.21
CA SER A 92 -0.48 -21.57 -32.07
C SER A 92 0.66 -22.28 -31.35
N ASP A 93 0.40 -23.49 -30.86
CA ASP A 93 1.42 -24.31 -30.20
C ASP A 93 2.52 -24.74 -31.18
N THR A 94 2.17 -25.00 -32.45
CA THR A 94 3.12 -25.40 -33.48
C THR A 94 4.11 -24.28 -33.86
N ALA A 95 3.63 -23.00 -33.84
CA ALA A 95 4.47 -21.84 -34.10
C ALA A 95 5.07 -21.25 -32.83
N ASN A 96 4.69 -21.72 -31.65
CA ASN A 96 5.03 -21.15 -30.35
C ASN A 96 4.75 -19.63 -30.28
N GLN A 97 3.59 -19.21 -30.80
CA GLN A 97 3.20 -17.81 -30.92
C GLN A 97 1.75 -17.56 -30.51
N GLY A 98 1.56 -16.40 -29.86
CA GLY A 98 0.24 -15.78 -29.69
C GLY A 98 0.01 -14.77 -30.85
N ILE A 99 -1.11 -14.92 -31.56
CA ILE A 99 -1.55 -14.05 -32.64
C ILE A 99 -2.66 -13.17 -32.11
N ILE A 100 -2.43 -11.87 -32.10
CA ILE A 100 -3.37 -10.85 -31.61
C ILE A 100 -3.93 -10.11 -32.82
N LYS A 101 -5.25 -10.19 -33.00
CA LYS A 101 -5.95 -9.52 -34.11
C LYS A 101 -6.87 -8.42 -33.56
N ALA A 102 -6.79 -7.23 -34.13
CA ALA A 102 -7.59 -6.08 -33.72
C ALA A 102 -7.97 -5.25 -34.97
N GLY A 103 -9.21 -5.35 -35.43
CA GLY A 103 -9.64 -4.79 -36.69
C GLY A 103 -8.88 -5.37 -37.87
N LYS A 104 -8.11 -4.55 -38.57
CA LYS A 104 -7.26 -4.97 -39.71
C LYS A 104 -5.80 -5.29 -39.30
N SER A 105 -5.46 -5.06 -38.03
CA SER A 105 -4.09 -5.26 -37.54
C SER A 105 -3.90 -6.67 -37.00
N VAL A 106 -2.74 -7.26 -37.29
CA VAL A 106 -2.35 -8.59 -36.80
C VAL A 106 -0.94 -8.49 -36.22
N PHE A 107 -0.77 -9.01 -35.01
CA PHE A 107 0.51 -9.02 -34.28
C PHE A 107 0.86 -10.44 -33.88
N HIS A 108 2.12 -10.80 -33.97
CA HIS A 108 2.66 -12.09 -33.56
C HIS A 108 3.60 -11.89 -32.38
N LEU A 109 3.32 -12.51 -31.25
CA LEU A 109 4.18 -12.48 -30.06
C LEU A 109 4.70 -13.90 -29.79
N ASN A 110 5.99 -14.05 -29.63
CA ASN A 110 6.57 -15.32 -29.20
C ASN A 110 6.13 -15.63 -27.77
N MET A 111 5.68 -16.85 -27.53
CA MET A 111 5.28 -17.30 -26.20
C MET A 111 6.51 -17.60 -25.33
N LEU A 112 6.34 -17.46 -24.04
CA LEU A 112 7.28 -17.91 -23.03
C LEU A 112 6.86 -19.30 -22.51
N PRO A 113 7.78 -20.10 -21.92
CA PRO A 113 7.47 -21.44 -21.43
C PRO A 113 6.42 -21.40 -20.30
N ALA A 114 5.20 -21.79 -20.58
CA ALA A 114 4.10 -21.80 -19.60
C ALA A 114 4.28 -22.87 -18.51
N ALA A 115 4.92 -24.00 -18.83
CA ALA A 115 5.23 -25.06 -17.88
C ALA A 115 6.17 -24.62 -16.75
N ASP A 116 6.99 -23.60 -16.99
CA ASP A 116 7.94 -23.04 -16.01
C ASP A 116 7.31 -21.92 -15.16
N TYR A 117 6.04 -21.54 -15.44
CA TYR A 117 5.37 -20.52 -14.65
C TYR A 117 4.95 -21.11 -13.31
N PRO A 118 5.46 -20.59 -12.19
CA PRO A 118 5.15 -21.18 -10.89
C PRO A 118 3.67 -20.99 -10.57
N PRO A 119 3.03 -22.03 -10.00
CA PRO A 119 1.63 -21.91 -9.57
C PRO A 119 1.51 -20.82 -8.52
N ASN A 120 0.45 -20.02 -8.62
CA ASN A 120 0.14 -19.07 -7.57
C ASN A 120 -0.26 -19.86 -6.32
N PRO A 121 0.46 -19.69 -5.22
CA PRO A 121 0.15 -20.46 -4.03
C PRO A 121 -1.20 -19.99 -3.48
N THR A 122 -2.19 -20.86 -3.52
CA THR A 122 -3.44 -20.66 -2.79
C THR A 122 -3.18 -21.09 -1.36
N PRO A 123 -3.43 -20.24 -0.35
CA PRO A 123 -3.32 -20.64 1.04
C PRO A 123 -4.18 -21.89 1.30
N LYS A 124 -3.62 -22.93 1.94
CA LYS A 124 -4.32 -24.23 2.14
C LYS A 124 -5.07 -24.32 3.46
N GLU A 125 -4.68 -23.56 4.46
CA GLU A 125 -5.36 -23.46 5.76
C GLU A 125 -5.41 -21.98 6.10
N GLU A 126 -6.61 -21.40 5.96
CA GLU A 126 -6.79 -19.97 6.02
C GLU A 126 -7.54 -19.57 7.27
N THR A 127 -6.99 -18.61 7.99
CA THR A 127 -7.83 -17.75 8.82
C THR A 127 -8.18 -16.53 7.99
N SER A 128 -9.47 -16.25 7.85
CA SER A 128 -9.95 -15.11 7.06
C SER A 128 -10.79 -14.15 7.87
N TRP A 129 -10.78 -12.88 7.46
CA TRP A 129 -11.61 -11.82 7.97
C TRP A 129 -11.91 -10.82 6.85
N THR A 130 -12.86 -9.92 7.09
CA THR A 130 -13.22 -8.87 6.16
C THR A 130 -12.99 -7.49 6.76
N LEU A 131 -12.59 -6.56 5.90
CA LEU A 131 -12.55 -5.11 6.18
C LEU A 131 -13.30 -4.39 5.06
N THR A 132 -13.86 -3.21 5.34
CA THR A 132 -14.34 -2.35 4.26
C THR A 132 -13.16 -1.85 3.44
N ASP A 133 -13.38 -1.68 2.14
CA ASP A 133 -12.38 -1.17 1.20
C ASP A 133 -11.84 0.19 1.69
N LEU A 134 -12.73 1.10 2.10
CA LEU A 134 -12.36 2.41 2.62
C LEU A 134 -11.45 2.31 3.85
N PHE A 135 -11.83 1.49 4.85
CA PHE A 135 -11.02 1.34 6.06
C PHE A 135 -9.63 0.76 5.77
N LEU A 136 -9.55 -0.28 4.93
CA LEU A 136 -8.26 -0.86 4.55
C LEU A 136 -7.39 0.15 3.79
N ARG A 137 -7.98 0.92 2.88
CA ARG A 137 -7.29 1.98 2.14
C ARG A 137 -6.72 3.03 3.09
N ASP A 138 -7.51 3.48 4.07
CA ASP A 138 -7.05 4.44 5.08
C ASP A 138 -5.97 3.86 5.97
N ALA A 139 -6.11 2.62 6.42
CA ALA A 139 -5.09 1.95 7.21
C ALA A 139 -3.74 1.87 6.48
N ILE A 140 -3.75 1.57 5.18
CA ILE A 140 -2.54 1.56 4.34
C ILE A 140 -1.97 2.97 4.20
N ARG A 141 -2.79 3.96 3.87
CA ARG A 141 -2.37 5.36 3.69
C ARG A 141 -1.73 5.92 4.96
N ARG A 142 -2.33 5.64 6.12
CA ARG A 142 -1.94 6.15 7.44
C ARG A 142 -0.71 5.44 8.02
N THR A 143 -0.28 4.32 7.46
CA THR A 143 0.86 3.55 8.00
C THR A 143 2.04 3.44 7.04
N THR A 144 1.81 3.33 5.74
CA THR A 144 2.87 3.05 4.73
C THR A 144 4.04 4.03 4.77
N PHE A 145 3.79 5.31 5.02
CA PHE A 145 4.83 6.36 5.03
C PHE A 145 5.79 6.23 6.23
N ALA A 146 5.38 5.54 7.28
CA ALA A 146 6.22 5.30 8.46
C ALA A 146 7.09 4.04 8.32
N THR A 147 7.23 3.48 7.13
CA THR A 147 8.15 2.37 6.84
C THR A 147 9.48 2.87 6.26
N LEU A 148 10.49 2.01 6.30
CA LEU A 148 11.79 2.22 5.65
C LEU A 148 12.03 1.11 4.62
N PRO A 149 11.59 1.29 3.36
CA PRO A 149 11.78 0.30 2.30
C PRO A 149 13.26 0.00 2.07
N ASN A 150 13.57 -1.28 1.79
CA ASN A 150 14.93 -1.77 1.51
C ASN A 150 15.91 -1.74 2.70
N ASP A 151 15.43 -1.59 3.94
CA ASP A 151 16.27 -1.80 5.13
C ASP A 151 16.54 -3.30 5.35
N SER A 152 17.69 -3.63 5.91
CA SER A 152 18.07 -5.00 6.25
C SER A 152 17.27 -5.60 7.40
N ARG A 153 16.61 -4.76 8.21
CA ARG A 153 15.72 -5.17 9.30
C ARG A 153 14.30 -5.38 8.75
N PRO A 154 13.81 -6.62 8.73
CA PRO A 154 12.57 -6.95 8.00
C PRO A 154 11.35 -6.17 8.46
N PHE A 155 11.23 -5.87 9.77
CA PHE A 155 10.08 -5.14 10.32
C PHE A 155 9.98 -3.70 9.83
N LEU A 156 11.09 -3.04 9.46
CA LEU A 156 11.09 -1.66 8.97
C LEU A 156 10.53 -1.53 7.54
N SER A 157 10.58 -2.60 6.76
CA SER A 157 10.04 -2.65 5.39
C SER A 157 8.67 -3.30 5.33
N SER A 158 7.98 -3.41 6.47
CA SER A 158 6.68 -4.07 6.59
C SER A 158 5.63 -3.22 7.28
N ILE A 159 4.38 -3.59 7.08
CA ILE A 159 3.26 -3.19 7.92
C ILE A 159 2.83 -4.42 8.71
N LEU A 160 2.76 -4.29 10.02
CA LEU A 160 2.24 -5.31 10.92
C LEU A 160 0.71 -5.24 10.91
N PHE A 161 0.04 -6.37 10.67
CA PHE A 161 -1.38 -6.54 10.98
C PHE A 161 -1.50 -7.38 12.24
N GLU A 162 -2.21 -6.85 13.23
CA GLU A 162 -2.59 -7.56 14.45
C GLU A 162 -4.09 -7.64 14.57
N LEU A 163 -4.59 -8.84 14.89
CA LEU A 163 -5.98 -9.09 15.21
C LEU A 163 -6.08 -9.82 16.53
N GLU A 164 -6.94 -9.33 17.41
CA GLU A 164 -7.21 -9.95 18.69
C GLU A 164 -8.67 -9.73 19.07
N GLY A 165 -9.46 -10.83 19.13
CA GLY A 165 -10.90 -10.73 19.23
C GLY A 165 -11.49 -10.02 18.01
N ASN A 166 -12.14 -8.88 18.21
CA ASN A 166 -12.66 -8.03 17.14
C ASN A 166 -11.81 -6.78 16.87
N ARG A 167 -10.66 -6.63 17.54
CA ARG A 167 -9.76 -5.50 17.37
C ARG A 167 -8.76 -5.77 16.26
N PHE A 168 -8.67 -4.86 15.34
CA PHE A 168 -7.67 -4.84 14.27
C PHE A 168 -6.69 -3.67 14.47
N ARG A 169 -5.42 -3.89 14.20
CA ARG A 169 -4.39 -2.85 14.14
C ARG A 169 -3.52 -3.02 12.92
N ALA A 170 -3.24 -1.92 12.22
CA ALA A 170 -2.15 -1.81 11.27
C ALA A 170 -1.06 -0.92 11.86
N VAL A 171 0.17 -1.41 11.90
CA VAL A 171 1.30 -0.74 12.56
C VAL A 171 2.51 -0.68 11.65
N ALA A 172 3.16 0.47 11.59
CA ALA A 172 4.41 0.65 10.87
C ALA A 172 5.38 1.56 11.63
N THR A 173 6.69 1.30 11.52
CA THR A 173 7.73 2.12 12.13
C THR A 173 9.00 2.10 11.29
N ASP A 174 9.74 3.24 11.31
CA ASP A 174 11.11 3.35 10.79
C ASP A 174 12.15 3.63 11.91
N VAL A 175 11.77 3.34 13.18
CA VAL A 175 12.51 3.64 14.42
C VAL A 175 12.34 5.10 14.87
N SER A 176 12.33 6.06 13.98
CA SER A 176 12.18 7.49 14.32
C SER A 176 10.72 7.92 14.44
N ARG A 177 9.81 7.10 13.93
CA ARG A 177 8.36 7.33 14.00
C ARG A 177 7.59 6.02 13.99
N LEU A 178 6.38 6.05 14.50
CA LEU A 178 5.47 4.94 14.58
C LEU A 178 4.06 5.42 14.19
N ALA A 179 3.42 4.70 13.29
CA ALA A 179 2.02 4.92 12.93
C ALA A 179 1.19 3.70 13.31
N VAL A 180 0.06 3.93 13.97
CA VAL A 180 -0.87 2.88 14.40
C VAL A 180 -2.28 3.28 13.98
N GLN A 181 -2.91 2.47 13.13
CA GLN A 181 -4.33 2.58 12.80
C GLN A 181 -5.08 1.45 13.45
N GLU A 182 -6.06 1.77 14.29
CA GLU A 182 -6.97 0.80 14.92
C GLU A 182 -8.29 0.70 14.16
N GLY A 183 -8.93 -0.46 14.26
CA GLY A 183 -10.25 -0.71 13.72
C GLY A 183 -10.97 -1.81 14.50
N THR A 184 -12.24 -1.98 14.20
CA THR A 184 -13.06 -3.03 14.78
C THR A 184 -13.63 -3.88 13.67
N LEU A 185 -13.44 -5.20 13.77
CA LEU A 185 -14.03 -6.18 12.87
C LEU A 185 -15.50 -6.43 13.24
N GLU A 186 -16.31 -6.74 12.26
CA GLU A 186 -17.68 -7.23 12.50
C GLU A 186 -17.67 -8.65 13.08
N THR A 187 -16.66 -9.45 12.74
CA THR A 187 -16.48 -10.82 13.20
C THR A 187 -15.31 -10.91 14.18
N THR A 188 -15.41 -11.83 15.14
CA THR A 188 -14.35 -12.07 16.13
C THR A 188 -13.43 -13.19 15.65
N VAL A 189 -12.11 -12.98 15.71
CA VAL A 189 -11.13 -14.04 15.48
C VAL A 189 -10.87 -14.78 16.81
N GLU A 190 -10.82 -16.12 16.76
CA GLU A 190 -10.59 -16.96 17.95
C GLU A 190 -9.14 -16.87 18.45
N ASN A 191 -8.19 -16.85 17.52
CA ASN A 191 -6.77 -16.81 17.83
C ASN A 191 -6.17 -15.44 17.46
N LYS A 192 -5.24 -14.97 18.26
CA LYS A 192 -4.45 -13.78 17.93
C LYS A 192 -3.67 -14.02 16.64
N ILE A 193 -3.80 -13.11 15.69
CA ILE A 193 -3.04 -13.08 14.44
C ILE A 193 -2.07 -11.91 14.53
N SER A 194 -0.82 -12.14 14.13
CA SER A 194 0.22 -11.11 14.06
C SER A 194 1.11 -11.41 12.86
N VAL A 195 1.00 -10.63 11.80
CA VAL A 195 1.68 -10.90 10.52
C VAL A 195 2.30 -9.63 9.95
N MET A 196 3.53 -9.75 9.46
CA MET A 196 4.26 -8.67 8.80
C MET A 196 4.13 -8.79 7.28
N ILE A 197 3.54 -7.78 6.66
CA ILE A 197 3.26 -7.73 5.23
C ILE A 197 4.23 -6.76 4.58
N PRO A 198 4.95 -7.15 3.51
CA PRO A 198 5.84 -6.24 2.80
C PRO A 198 5.13 -4.95 2.40
N VAL A 199 5.75 -3.80 2.65
CA VAL A 199 5.17 -2.48 2.31
C VAL A 199 4.84 -2.39 0.82
N ARG A 200 5.65 -3.02 -0.06
CA ARG A 200 5.39 -3.09 -1.49
C ARG A 200 4.05 -3.78 -1.80
N ALA A 201 3.75 -4.88 -1.12
CA ALA A 201 2.47 -5.56 -1.30
C ALA A 201 1.30 -4.65 -0.90
N MET A 202 1.41 -3.97 0.24
CA MET A 202 0.37 -3.04 0.72
C MET A 202 0.18 -1.84 -0.23
N GLN A 203 1.25 -1.34 -0.84
CA GLN A 203 1.17 -0.30 -1.88
C GLN A 203 0.45 -0.78 -3.14
N GLU A 204 0.60 -2.05 -3.52
CA GLU A 204 -0.16 -2.61 -4.65
C GLU A 204 -1.62 -2.88 -4.26
N VAL A 205 -1.89 -3.36 -3.02
CA VAL A 205 -3.27 -3.45 -2.50
C VAL A 205 -3.95 -2.09 -2.55
N PHE A 206 -3.31 -1.03 -2.06
CA PHE A 206 -3.85 0.34 -2.08
C PHE A 206 -4.34 0.78 -3.47
N LYS A 207 -3.63 0.38 -4.53
CA LYS A 207 -4.01 0.71 -5.91
C LYS A 207 -5.17 -0.13 -6.46
N LEU A 208 -5.52 -1.23 -5.79
CA LEU A 208 -6.67 -2.08 -6.14
C LEU A 208 -7.94 -1.65 -5.42
N LEU A 209 -7.82 -0.84 -4.37
CA LEU A 209 -8.93 -0.37 -3.56
C LEU A 209 -9.62 0.84 -4.20
N SER A 210 -10.94 0.85 -4.19
CA SER A 210 -11.79 1.93 -4.72
C SER A 210 -11.95 3.10 -3.73
N GLY A 211 -11.87 2.82 -2.44
CA GLY A 211 -12.12 3.77 -1.35
C GLY A 211 -13.60 3.96 -1.05
N THR A 212 -14.42 2.92 -1.20
CA THR A 212 -15.85 2.94 -0.90
C THR A 212 -16.18 2.13 0.35
N GLU A 213 -17.18 2.55 1.11
CA GLU A 213 -17.64 1.84 2.32
C GLU A 213 -18.41 0.57 2.00
N ASP A 214 -19.10 0.54 0.85
CA ASP A 214 -19.99 -0.57 0.47
C ASP A 214 -19.23 -1.81 -0.03
N GLU A 215 -17.94 -1.69 -0.34
CA GLU A 215 -17.12 -2.78 -0.81
C GLU A 215 -16.35 -3.43 0.34
N LEU A 216 -16.35 -4.76 0.35
CA LEU A 216 -15.60 -5.55 1.33
C LEU A 216 -14.38 -6.19 0.68
N VAL A 217 -13.29 -6.18 1.41
CA VAL A 217 -12.07 -6.91 1.08
C VAL A 217 -11.96 -8.09 2.01
N GLU A 218 -11.97 -9.29 1.46
CA GLU A 218 -11.67 -10.49 2.22
C GLU A 218 -10.15 -10.68 2.29
N ILE A 219 -9.64 -10.84 3.49
CA ILE A 219 -8.22 -11.05 3.76
C ILE A 219 -8.07 -12.45 4.33
N ALA A 220 -7.26 -13.28 3.68
CA ALA A 220 -6.97 -14.63 4.13
C ALA A 220 -5.47 -14.80 4.39
N VAL A 221 -5.13 -15.42 5.51
CA VAL A 221 -3.76 -15.61 5.93
C VAL A 221 -3.46 -17.10 6.19
N SER A 222 -2.29 -17.53 5.74
CA SER A 222 -1.68 -18.80 6.09
C SER A 222 -0.33 -18.56 6.76
N GLU A 223 0.39 -19.62 7.13
CA GLU A 223 1.70 -19.51 7.82
C GLU A 223 2.71 -18.58 7.11
N ARG A 224 2.70 -18.54 5.77
CA ARG A 224 3.73 -17.85 4.98
C ARG A 224 3.20 -16.84 3.98
N GLN A 225 1.88 -16.71 3.89
CA GLN A 225 1.25 -15.92 2.83
C GLN A 225 0.00 -15.24 3.32
N ILE A 226 -0.28 -14.12 2.67
CA ILE A 226 -1.52 -13.37 2.82
C ILE A 226 -2.12 -13.16 1.43
N MET A 227 -3.44 -13.19 1.36
CA MET A 227 -4.21 -12.92 0.16
C MET A 227 -5.24 -11.83 0.45
N PHE A 228 -5.37 -10.90 -0.46
CA PHE A 228 -6.40 -9.86 -0.48
C PHE A 228 -7.31 -10.12 -1.67
N ARG A 229 -8.59 -10.41 -1.42
CA ARG A 229 -9.62 -10.54 -2.45
C ARG A 229 -10.34 -9.21 -2.59
N CYS A 230 -9.89 -8.40 -3.54
CA CYS A 230 -10.52 -7.15 -3.92
C CYS A 230 -11.52 -7.40 -5.05
N ARG A 231 -12.40 -6.43 -5.31
CA ARG A 231 -13.43 -6.53 -6.35
C ARG A 231 -12.87 -6.90 -7.72
N GLU A 232 -11.80 -6.26 -8.15
CA GLU A 232 -11.27 -6.40 -9.52
C GLU A 232 -10.14 -7.43 -9.64
N ALA A 233 -9.45 -7.73 -8.55
CA ALA A 233 -8.28 -8.60 -8.57
C ALA A 233 -7.99 -9.20 -7.20
N ASN A 234 -7.35 -10.36 -7.19
CA ASN A 234 -6.76 -10.95 -5.99
C ASN A 234 -5.27 -10.63 -5.96
N LEU A 235 -4.77 -10.21 -4.82
CA LEU A 235 -3.35 -10.01 -4.58
C LEU A 235 -2.88 -11.04 -3.55
N TYR A 236 -1.78 -11.69 -3.86
CA TYR A 236 -1.06 -12.61 -2.99
C TYR A 236 0.28 -12.02 -2.62
N SER A 237 0.69 -12.17 -1.36
CA SER A 237 2.03 -11.77 -0.92
C SER A 237 2.61 -12.79 0.03
N ARG A 238 3.93 -12.98 -0.04
CA ARG A 238 4.67 -13.65 1.02
C ARG A 238 4.68 -12.76 2.26
N LEU A 239 4.58 -13.40 3.42
CA LEU A 239 4.76 -12.73 4.71
C LEU A 239 6.25 -12.61 5.04
N ILE A 240 6.60 -11.55 5.73
CA ILE A 240 7.94 -11.36 6.28
C ILE A 240 8.06 -12.16 7.58
N THR A 241 9.12 -12.93 7.70
CA THR A 241 9.43 -13.70 8.92
C THR A 241 10.23 -12.85 9.91
N GLY A 242 9.95 -12.98 11.19
CA GLY A 242 10.65 -12.25 12.25
C GLY A 242 9.71 -11.79 13.36
N GLN A 243 10.24 -10.91 14.24
CA GLN A 243 9.45 -10.30 15.29
C GLN A 243 9.37 -8.79 15.06
N PHE A 244 8.18 -8.26 15.15
CA PHE A 244 7.96 -6.81 15.20
C PHE A 244 8.30 -6.30 16.60
N PRO A 245 8.90 -5.11 16.76
CA PRO A 245 9.22 -4.56 18.07
C PRO A 245 7.97 -4.38 18.95
N GLN A 246 8.17 -4.39 20.28
CA GLN A 246 7.11 -4.09 21.25
C GLN A 246 6.78 -2.59 21.21
N TYR A 247 6.14 -2.15 20.15
CA TYR A 247 5.88 -0.74 19.83
C TYR A 247 4.99 -0.04 20.87
N GLU A 248 4.16 -0.77 21.58
CA GLU A 248 3.27 -0.21 22.62
C GLU A 248 4.04 0.50 23.76
N GLN A 249 5.30 0.12 23.97
CA GLN A 249 6.14 0.71 25.01
C GLN A 249 6.62 2.14 24.67
N VAL A 250 6.65 2.50 23.39
CA VAL A 250 7.09 3.84 22.97
C VAL A 250 5.94 4.84 22.85
N ILE A 251 4.69 4.39 22.96
CA ILE A 251 3.51 5.26 22.93
C ILE A 251 3.39 5.99 24.29
N PRO A 252 3.46 7.33 24.32
CA PRO A 252 3.30 8.10 25.54
C PRO A 252 1.93 7.89 26.17
N LYS A 253 1.90 7.61 27.48
CA LYS A 253 0.65 7.40 28.24
C LYS A 253 0.13 8.65 28.92
N SER A 254 0.91 9.70 28.98
CA SER A 254 0.61 11.00 29.57
C SER A 254 1.22 12.11 28.75
N SER A 255 0.83 13.35 28.98
CA SER A 255 1.42 14.54 28.40
C SER A 255 1.57 15.65 29.46
N ALA A 256 2.69 16.40 29.39
CA ALA A 256 2.92 17.59 30.19
C ALA A 256 2.41 18.84 29.48
N THR A 257 2.56 18.90 28.15
CA THR A 257 2.09 20.00 27.31
C THR A 257 1.25 19.43 26.17
N THR A 258 0.08 20.01 25.92
CA THR A 258 -0.81 19.64 24.81
C THR A 258 -1.04 20.85 23.93
N VAL A 259 -0.94 20.64 22.62
CA VAL A 259 -1.22 21.66 21.59
C VAL A 259 -2.36 21.18 20.73
N ILE A 260 -3.36 22.07 20.52
CA ILE A 260 -4.41 21.90 19.51
C ILE A 260 -4.22 22.99 18.47
N ILE A 261 -4.05 22.60 17.23
CA ILE A 261 -3.67 23.46 16.12
C ILE A 261 -4.43 23.12 14.84
N ASP A 262 -4.79 24.13 14.05
CA ASP A 262 -5.34 23.92 12.71
C ASP A 262 -4.35 23.14 11.84
N LYS A 263 -4.84 22.08 11.21
CA LYS A 263 -4.02 21.18 10.39
C LYS A 263 -3.42 21.89 9.19
N ASN A 264 -4.20 22.74 8.50
CA ASN A 264 -3.78 23.38 7.25
C ASN A 264 -2.77 24.49 7.52
N ASP A 265 -2.94 25.22 8.62
CA ASP A 265 -1.99 26.24 9.05
C ASP A 265 -0.64 25.63 9.41
N LEU A 266 -0.65 24.54 10.19
CA LEU A 266 0.56 23.79 10.52
C LEU A 266 1.23 23.19 9.26
N ALA A 267 0.47 22.56 8.39
CA ALA A 267 0.98 21.97 7.16
C ALA A 267 1.60 23.01 6.24
N SER A 268 0.93 24.16 6.08
CA SER A 268 1.40 25.26 5.23
C SER A 268 2.69 25.89 5.77
N ALA A 269 2.77 26.09 7.07
CA ALA A 269 3.99 26.62 7.71
C ALA A 269 5.16 25.63 7.58
N LEU A 270 4.91 24.34 7.85
CA LEU A 270 5.94 23.29 7.70
C LEU A 270 6.41 23.14 6.25
N ASP A 271 5.51 23.21 5.27
CA ASP A 271 5.88 23.15 3.85
C ASP A 271 6.79 24.33 3.47
N ARG A 272 6.52 25.57 3.97
CA ARG A 272 7.38 26.75 3.72
C ARG A 272 8.74 26.63 4.38
N VAL A 273 8.80 26.29 5.68
CA VAL A 273 10.08 26.21 6.40
C VAL A 273 10.96 25.06 5.93
N SER A 274 10.35 23.97 5.46
CA SER A 274 11.09 22.80 4.93
C SER A 274 11.85 23.09 3.64
N LEU A 275 11.58 24.20 2.95
CA LEU A 275 12.36 24.66 1.80
C LEU A 275 13.77 25.12 2.19
N PHE A 276 13.98 25.52 3.44
CA PHE A 276 15.28 26.00 3.95
C PHE A 276 16.12 24.83 4.47
N VAL A 277 15.52 23.98 5.31
CA VAL A 277 16.20 22.83 5.91
C VAL A 277 15.16 21.83 6.42
N SER A 278 15.52 20.53 6.43
CA SER A 278 14.62 19.48 6.94
C SER A 278 14.49 19.46 8.47
N SER A 279 15.51 19.95 9.21
CA SER A 279 15.50 19.99 10.67
C SER A 279 14.94 21.34 11.13
N ILE A 280 13.84 21.29 11.85
CA ILE A 280 13.15 22.47 12.39
C ILE A 280 13.20 22.48 13.91
N ARG A 281 13.05 23.67 14.49
CA ARG A 281 12.85 23.88 15.91
C ARG A 281 11.46 24.44 16.14
N MET A 282 10.70 23.79 16.99
CA MET A 282 9.35 24.20 17.38
C MET A 282 9.38 24.70 18.82
N THR A 283 8.85 25.90 19.07
CA THR A 283 8.71 26.50 20.39
C THR A 283 7.23 26.66 20.71
N LEU A 284 6.81 26.11 21.83
CA LEU A 284 5.44 26.15 22.34
C LEU A 284 5.35 27.18 23.45
N SER A 285 4.43 28.11 23.35
CA SER A 285 4.17 29.14 24.34
C SER A 285 2.68 29.45 24.44
N GLN A 286 2.26 30.23 25.43
CA GLN A 286 0.86 30.68 25.55
C GLN A 286 0.37 31.52 24.36
N GLY A 287 1.30 32.05 23.54
CA GLY A 287 0.98 32.80 22.32
C GLY A 287 0.74 31.92 21.07
N GLY A 288 1.02 30.63 21.16
CA GLY A 288 0.91 29.71 20.03
C GLY A 288 2.18 28.89 19.78
N VAL A 289 2.34 28.47 18.54
CA VAL A 289 3.46 27.64 18.08
C VAL A 289 4.36 28.46 17.15
N HIS A 290 5.65 28.52 17.49
CA HIS A 290 6.67 29.15 16.64
C HIS A 290 7.55 28.07 16.01
N ILE A 291 7.83 28.16 14.71
CA ILE A 291 8.68 27.22 13.98
C ILE A 291 9.86 27.99 13.39
N ASN A 292 11.06 27.55 13.73
CA ASN A 292 12.30 28.10 13.22
C ASN A 292 13.07 27.06 12.41
N ALA A 293 13.64 27.50 11.30
CA ALA A 293 14.55 26.71 10.47
C ALA A 293 15.76 27.57 10.11
N THR A 294 16.97 27.06 10.35
CA THR A 294 18.23 27.78 10.06
C THR A 294 19.11 26.91 9.19
N GLY A 295 19.29 27.30 7.94
CA GLY A 295 20.16 26.65 6.96
C GLY A 295 21.40 27.45 6.68
N PRO A 296 22.63 26.91 6.89
CA PRO A 296 23.88 27.64 6.73
C PRO A 296 24.07 28.28 5.35
N GLU A 297 23.51 27.66 4.31
CA GLU A 297 23.69 28.08 2.92
C GLU A 297 22.48 28.84 2.36
N VAL A 298 21.28 28.64 2.94
CA VAL A 298 20.02 29.13 2.38
C VAL A 298 19.49 30.33 3.15
N GLY A 299 19.72 30.38 4.46
CA GLY A 299 19.22 31.43 5.35
C GLY A 299 18.28 30.89 6.43
N ASP A 300 17.48 31.78 7.00
CA ASP A 300 16.60 31.50 8.14
C ASP A 300 15.14 31.64 7.72
N ALA A 301 14.28 30.81 8.33
CA ALA A 301 12.85 30.94 8.22
C ALA A 301 12.20 30.93 9.62
N TYR A 302 11.17 31.76 9.79
CA TYR A 302 10.40 31.88 11.01
C TYR A 302 8.90 31.88 10.65
N GLU A 303 8.13 31.07 11.33
CA GLU A 303 6.66 31.01 11.22
C GLU A 303 6.05 31.07 12.62
N GLU A 304 4.94 31.77 12.73
CA GLU A 304 4.11 31.84 13.92
C GLU A 304 2.71 31.37 13.58
N ILE A 305 2.18 30.44 14.39
CA ILE A 305 0.90 29.78 14.13
C ILE A 305 0.05 29.90 15.39
N GLU A 306 -1.19 30.37 15.24
CA GLU A 306 -2.18 30.35 16.32
C GLU A 306 -2.50 28.91 16.72
N ALA A 307 -2.42 28.66 18.02
CA ALA A 307 -2.73 27.33 18.58
C ALA A 307 -3.16 27.47 20.05
N SER A 308 -3.96 26.54 20.51
CA SER A 308 -4.23 26.37 21.93
C SER A 308 -3.10 25.55 22.56
N VAL A 309 -2.40 26.13 23.52
CA VAL A 309 -1.28 25.48 24.23
C VAL A 309 -1.61 25.37 25.70
N GLU A 310 -1.71 24.14 26.20
CA GLU A 310 -1.94 23.84 27.61
C GLU A 310 -0.70 23.15 28.20
N GLY A 311 -0.14 23.70 29.27
CA GLY A 311 1.05 23.20 29.96
C GLY A 311 2.26 24.14 29.88
N PRO A 312 3.44 23.68 30.34
CA PRO A 312 4.65 24.47 30.33
C PRO A 312 5.18 24.74 28.91
N GLU A 313 5.87 25.88 28.76
CA GLU A 313 6.61 26.19 27.53
C GLU A 313 7.66 25.12 27.23
N LEU A 314 7.85 24.85 25.95
CA LEU A 314 8.75 23.78 25.48
C LEU A 314 9.41 24.19 24.15
N GLU A 315 10.70 23.90 24.03
CA GLU A 315 11.42 23.93 22.75
C GLU A 315 11.87 22.51 22.37
N ILE A 316 11.58 22.10 21.12
CA ILE A 316 11.84 20.75 20.63
C ILE A 316 12.18 20.77 19.13
N GLY A 317 13.12 19.89 18.72
CA GLY A 317 13.52 19.74 17.33
C GLY A 317 12.79 18.59 16.62
N PHE A 318 12.52 18.75 15.32
CA PHE A 318 11.94 17.69 14.49
C PHE A 318 12.52 17.68 13.09
N ASN A 319 12.41 16.53 12.43
CA ASN A 319 12.42 16.48 10.99
C ASN A 319 11.03 16.90 10.46
N ALA A 320 10.98 18.05 9.77
CA ALA A 320 9.73 18.59 9.24
C ALA A 320 8.93 17.57 8.39
N LYS A 321 9.65 16.74 7.61
CA LYS A 321 9.04 15.71 6.79
C LYS A 321 8.19 14.73 7.61
N PHE A 322 8.60 14.36 8.81
CA PHE A 322 7.86 13.43 9.65
C PHE A 322 6.49 13.98 10.07
N LEU A 323 6.45 15.29 10.38
CA LEU A 323 5.19 15.98 10.70
C LEU A 323 4.32 16.15 9.45
N ILE A 324 4.90 16.54 8.33
CA ILE A 324 4.20 16.71 7.06
C ILE A 324 3.58 15.39 6.58
N ASP A 325 4.29 14.27 6.70
CA ASP A 325 3.80 12.96 6.29
C ASP A 325 2.53 12.56 7.08
N PHE A 326 2.49 12.81 8.39
CA PHE A 326 1.31 12.61 9.23
C PHE A 326 0.15 13.50 8.80
N LEU A 327 0.40 14.81 8.61
CA LEU A 327 -0.63 15.77 8.22
C LEU A 327 -1.25 15.43 6.86
N LYS A 328 -0.47 14.88 5.92
CA LYS A 328 -0.97 14.39 4.62
C LYS A 328 -1.77 13.11 4.73
N ALA A 329 -1.50 12.28 5.73
CA ALA A 329 -2.18 11.00 5.91
C ALA A 329 -3.49 11.12 6.70
N THR A 330 -3.72 12.23 7.40
CA THR A 330 -4.92 12.42 8.22
C THR A 330 -5.90 13.40 7.56
N GLU A 331 -7.20 13.13 7.75
CA GLU A 331 -8.30 13.99 7.28
C GLU A 331 -9.04 14.54 8.51
N CYS A 332 -8.57 15.65 9.05
CA CYS A 332 -9.16 16.35 10.19
C CYS A 332 -9.02 17.85 10.01
N GLU A 333 -9.77 18.64 10.75
CA GLU A 333 -9.61 20.09 10.80
C GLU A 333 -8.50 20.47 11.78
N THR A 334 -8.45 19.81 12.95
CA THR A 334 -7.49 20.10 14.02
C THR A 334 -6.66 18.88 14.38
N VAL A 335 -5.41 19.13 14.73
CA VAL A 335 -4.44 18.13 15.20
C VAL A 335 -4.11 18.41 16.65
N ARG A 336 -4.13 17.34 17.45
CA ARG A 336 -3.66 17.37 18.84
C ARG A 336 -2.26 16.80 18.92
N ILE A 337 -1.33 17.55 19.52
CA ILE A 337 0.06 17.17 19.68
C ILE A 337 0.40 17.17 21.17
N ARG A 338 0.92 16.05 21.67
CA ARG A 338 1.15 15.82 23.11
C ARG A 338 2.64 15.61 23.40
N PHE A 339 3.17 16.40 24.29
CA PHE A 339 4.59 16.46 24.63
C PHE A 339 4.84 16.14 26.10
N ASN A 340 5.97 15.50 26.41
CA ASN A 340 6.46 15.24 27.75
C ASN A 340 7.83 15.84 28.05
N GLY A 341 8.48 16.44 27.04
CA GLY A 341 9.78 17.09 27.17
C GLY A 341 10.54 17.15 25.85
N PRO A 342 11.70 17.82 25.81
CA PRO A 342 12.42 18.16 24.59
C PRO A 342 13.10 16.96 23.89
N ARG A 343 13.19 15.81 24.54
CA ARG A 343 13.86 14.61 24.02
C ARG A 343 13.04 13.33 24.20
N THR A 344 11.75 13.47 24.39
CA THR A 344 10.83 12.34 24.58
C THR A 344 9.96 12.17 23.35
N PRO A 345 9.45 10.98 23.08
CA PRO A 345 8.51 10.75 21.99
C PRO A 345 7.31 11.66 22.09
N VAL A 346 6.86 12.18 20.96
CA VAL A 346 5.70 13.07 20.84
C VAL A 346 4.57 12.31 20.18
N LEU A 347 3.38 12.39 20.74
CA LEU A 347 2.19 11.74 20.22
C LEU A 347 1.33 12.76 19.48
N MET A 348 0.95 12.42 18.26
CA MET A 348 0.04 13.19 17.41
C MET A 348 -1.18 12.35 17.06
N ASP A 349 -2.33 12.96 17.14
CA ASP A 349 -3.61 12.38 16.66
C ASP A 349 -4.55 13.50 16.16
N ALA A 350 -5.62 13.11 15.47
CA ALA A 350 -6.73 14.00 15.22
C ALA A 350 -7.59 14.10 16.47
N GLU A 351 -8.15 15.28 16.76
CA GLU A 351 -8.95 15.49 17.96
C GLU A 351 -10.23 14.62 17.96
N ASP A 352 -10.75 14.33 16.78
CA ASP A 352 -11.97 13.56 16.53
C ASP A 352 -11.73 12.09 16.14
N ASP A 353 -10.46 11.65 16.03
CA ASP A 353 -10.11 10.26 15.64
C ASP A 353 -9.05 9.66 16.57
N GLU A 354 -9.49 9.08 17.66
CA GLU A 354 -8.62 8.39 18.63
C GLU A 354 -8.10 7.03 18.12
N LYS A 355 -8.58 6.55 16.98
CA LYS A 355 -8.18 5.27 16.40
C LYS A 355 -6.90 5.37 15.57
N TYR A 356 -6.46 6.58 15.25
CA TYR A 356 -5.21 6.81 14.54
C TYR A 356 -4.20 7.53 15.45
N LEU A 357 -3.11 6.84 15.75
CA LEU A 357 -2.03 7.35 16.59
C LEU A 357 -0.74 7.45 15.77
N TYR A 358 -0.04 8.56 15.94
CA TYR A 358 1.27 8.75 15.35
C TYR A 358 2.27 9.24 16.40
N VAL A 359 3.38 8.51 16.56
CA VAL A 359 4.46 8.87 17.46
C VAL A 359 5.68 9.29 16.64
N VAL A 360 6.28 10.42 16.99
CA VAL A 360 7.49 10.92 16.35
C VAL A 360 8.57 11.21 17.38
N MET A 361 9.79 10.80 17.06
CA MET A 361 10.98 11.10 17.85
C MET A 361 11.53 12.48 17.48
N PRO A 362 11.91 13.28 18.45
CA PRO A 362 12.55 14.57 18.21
C PRO A 362 13.97 14.45 17.66
#